data_f21404f5a61e0630d096e66868d308c1
#
_entry.id   f21404f5a61e0630d096e66868d308c1
#
_cell.length_a   1.000
_cell.length_b   1.000
_cell.length_c   1.000
_cell.angle_alpha   90.00
_cell.angle_beta   90.00
_cell.angle_gamma   90.00
#
_symmetry.space_group_name_H-M   'P 1'
#
loop_
_entity.id
_entity.type
_entity.pdbx_description
1 polymer ?
#
loop_
_entity_poly.entity_id
_entity_poly.type
_entity_poly.pdbx_seq_one_letter_code
_entity_poly.pdbx_strand_id
1 'polypeptide(L)'
;MERPLTPKQKRVLDAIRTYRTFKGYMPSIRNLAKLTKSAVGTVHEHVETLKRKGWIKSDGSARGIQITEDVLDRGQLVSVPVVGTIAAGEPIEAIQIPEDPVILPKSAARPGAFALRVRGSSMIDDHILDGDLVIIKPQQLVANGEIAVALLDDNTATLKRVYREKTRIRLQPANVTMRPLFVKRLKIQGKVTSVLRLHQS
;
A
#
# COMPACT_ATOMS: atom_id res chain seq x y z
N MET A 1 14.46 -9.41 -22.96
CA MET A 1 14.78 -7.96 -23.10
C MET A 1 13.49 -7.23 -23.47
N GLU A 2 12.96 -6.40 -22.56
CA GLU A 2 11.79 -5.56 -22.83
C GLU A 2 12.16 -4.44 -23.81
N ARG A 3 11.51 -4.41 -24.96
CA ARG A 3 11.69 -3.30 -25.91
C ARG A 3 10.97 -2.04 -25.35
N PRO A 4 11.64 -0.88 -25.25
CA PRO A 4 11.05 0.33 -24.71
C PRO A 4 9.81 0.76 -25.49
N LEU A 5 8.83 1.37 -24.79
CA LEU A 5 7.64 1.91 -25.42
C LEU A 5 7.93 3.27 -26.06
N THR A 6 7.37 3.50 -27.25
CA THR A 6 7.34 4.85 -27.83
C THR A 6 6.38 5.75 -27.03
N PRO A 7 6.53 7.10 -27.11
CA PRO A 7 5.62 8.02 -26.41
C PRO A 7 4.13 7.81 -26.75
N LYS A 8 3.83 7.44 -28.01
CA LYS A 8 2.45 7.16 -28.46
C LYS A 8 1.93 5.84 -27.83
N GLN A 9 2.75 4.80 -27.78
CA GLN A 9 2.41 3.52 -27.14
C GLN A 9 2.20 3.70 -25.63
N LYS A 10 3.06 4.48 -24.96
CA LYS A 10 2.91 4.83 -23.54
C LYS A 10 1.59 5.55 -23.30
N ARG A 11 1.24 6.55 -24.12
CA ARG A 11 -0.05 7.27 -24.01
C ARG A 11 -1.26 6.33 -24.09
N VAL A 12 -1.25 5.35 -25.00
CA VAL A 12 -2.34 4.36 -25.11
C VAL A 12 -2.40 3.48 -23.85
N LEU A 13 -1.26 2.99 -23.35
CA LEU A 13 -1.19 2.18 -22.13
C LEU A 13 -1.70 2.96 -20.90
N ASP A 14 -1.30 4.22 -20.77
CA ASP A 14 -1.75 5.10 -19.67
C ASP A 14 -3.26 5.38 -19.77
N ALA A 15 -3.79 5.55 -20.98
CA ALA A 15 -5.23 5.70 -21.19
C ALA A 15 -6.02 4.44 -20.77
N ILE A 16 -5.49 3.24 -21.06
CA ILE A 16 -6.10 1.97 -20.59
C ILE A 16 -6.14 1.92 -19.06
N ARG A 17 -5.03 2.27 -18.40
CA ARG A 17 -4.91 2.29 -16.93
C ARG A 17 -5.91 3.25 -16.32
N THR A 18 -5.88 4.50 -16.75
CA THR A 18 -6.76 5.57 -16.25
C THR A 18 -8.24 5.20 -16.41
N TYR A 19 -8.63 4.68 -17.58
CA TYR A 19 -10.01 4.30 -17.84
C TYR A 19 -10.48 3.18 -16.89
N ARG A 20 -9.64 2.14 -16.69
CA ARG A 20 -9.94 1.05 -15.77
C ARG A 20 -10.10 1.54 -14.33
N THR A 21 -9.21 2.43 -13.87
CA THR A 21 -9.27 2.99 -12.52
C THR A 21 -10.57 3.76 -12.28
N PHE A 22 -11.00 4.60 -13.25
CA PHE A 22 -12.20 5.43 -13.08
C PHE A 22 -13.51 4.72 -13.38
N LYS A 23 -13.53 3.75 -14.28
CA LYS A 23 -14.75 3.07 -14.73
C LYS A 23 -14.94 1.66 -14.17
N GLY A 24 -13.90 1.07 -13.58
CA GLY A 24 -13.93 -0.29 -13.03
C GLY A 24 -13.90 -1.42 -14.08
N TYR A 25 -13.92 -1.10 -15.38
CA TYR A 25 -13.87 -2.06 -16.49
C TYR A 25 -12.93 -1.60 -17.61
N MET A 26 -12.57 -2.50 -18.52
CA MET A 26 -11.61 -2.22 -19.57
C MET A 26 -12.22 -1.40 -20.71
N PRO A 27 -11.44 -0.45 -21.31
CA PRO A 27 -11.89 0.36 -22.44
C PRO A 27 -11.97 -0.46 -23.73
N SER A 28 -12.90 -0.11 -24.62
CA SER A 28 -12.87 -0.57 -26.00
C SER A 28 -11.85 0.26 -26.83
N ILE A 29 -11.44 -0.25 -28.00
CA ILE A 29 -10.58 0.51 -28.94
C ILE A 29 -11.17 1.88 -29.28
N ARG A 30 -12.51 1.97 -29.44
CA ARG A 30 -13.20 3.25 -29.69
C ARG A 30 -13.09 4.22 -28.51
N ASN A 31 -13.16 3.71 -27.27
CA ASN A 31 -12.98 4.52 -26.07
C ASN A 31 -11.55 5.07 -26.00
N LEU A 32 -10.56 4.23 -26.29
CA LEU A 32 -9.16 4.62 -26.33
C LEU A 32 -8.88 5.66 -27.42
N ALA A 33 -9.47 5.50 -28.62
CA ALA A 33 -9.35 6.45 -29.71
C ALA A 33 -9.85 7.85 -29.30
N LYS A 34 -11.00 7.93 -28.61
CA LYS A 34 -11.53 9.18 -28.06
C LYS A 34 -10.59 9.78 -27.01
N LEU A 35 -10.11 8.97 -26.06
CA LEU A 35 -9.25 9.44 -24.96
C LEU A 35 -7.89 9.93 -25.45
N THR A 36 -7.30 9.23 -26.42
CA THR A 36 -5.96 9.57 -26.96
C THR A 36 -6.02 10.58 -28.12
N LYS A 37 -7.22 10.98 -28.54
CA LYS A 37 -7.47 11.83 -29.73
C LYS A 37 -6.77 11.29 -30.97
N SER A 38 -6.87 10.00 -31.20
CA SER A 38 -6.19 9.27 -32.30
C SER A 38 -7.22 8.51 -33.14
N ALA A 39 -6.88 8.20 -34.39
CA ALA A 39 -7.72 7.37 -35.24
C ALA A 39 -7.83 5.94 -34.68
N VAL A 40 -8.99 5.31 -34.86
CA VAL A 40 -9.27 3.94 -34.34
C VAL A 40 -8.24 2.93 -34.83
N GLY A 41 -7.86 2.98 -36.11
CA GLY A 41 -6.84 2.13 -36.71
C GLY A 41 -5.46 2.28 -36.05
N THR A 42 -5.04 3.52 -35.79
CA THR A 42 -3.76 3.81 -35.11
C THR A 42 -3.75 3.26 -33.68
N VAL A 43 -4.87 3.40 -32.96
CA VAL A 43 -4.98 2.84 -31.60
C VAL A 43 -4.95 1.32 -31.65
N HIS A 44 -5.62 0.71 -32.62
CA HIS A 44 -5.58 -0.75 -32.80
C HIS A 44 -4.15 -1.24 -33.02
N GLU A 45 -3.36 -0.60 -33.89
CA GLU A 45 -1.95 -0.94 -34.13
C GLU A 45 -1.11 -0.81 -32.86
N HIS A 46 -1.34 0.24 -32.07
CA HIS A 46 -0.63 0.42 -30.80
C HIS A 46 -1.01 -0.65 -29.78
N VAL A 47 -2.29 -1.04 -29.70
CA VAL A 47 -2.77 -2.12 -28.82
C VAL A 47 -2.15 -3.46 -29.24
N GLU A 48 -2.12 -3.80 -30.53
CA GLU A 48 -1.47 -5.02 -31.01
C GLU A 48 0.05 -5.01 -30.76
N THR A 49 0.70 -3.86 -30.87
CA THR A 49 2.11 -3.73 -30.53
C THR A 49 2.36 -3.89 -29.02
N LEU A 50 1.50 -3.33 -28.16
CA LEU A 50 1.57 -3.50 -26.72
C LEU A 50 1.36 -4.98 -26.34
N LYS A 51 0.44 -5.67 -27.00
CA LYS A 51 0.20 -7.12 -26.84
C LYS A 51 1.43 -7.94 -27.24
N ARG A 52 2.01 -7.69 -28.42
CA ARG A 52 3.22 -8.35 -28.90
C ARG A 52 4.44 -8.12 -28.00
N LYS A 53 4.52 -6.95 -27.34
CA LYS A 53 5.55 -6.61 -26.36
C LYS A 53 5.26 -7.16 -24.95
N GLY A 54 4.14 -7.85 -24.73
CA GLY A 54 3.76 -8.44 -23.45
C GLY A 54 3.18 -7.45 -22.42
N TRP A 55 2.90 -6.19 -22.82
CA TRP A 55 2.37 -5.16 -21.91
C TRP A 55 0.88 -5.33 -21.63
N ILE A 56 0.16 -5.96 -22.54
CA ILE A 56 -1.26 -6.31 -22.40
C ILE A 56 -1.50 -7.71 -22.96
N LYS A 57 -2.58 -8.35 -22.48
CA LYS A 57 -3.16 -9.54 -23.08
C LYS A 57 -4.55 -9.19 -23.61
N SER A 58 -5.05 -9.92 -24.61
CA SER A 58 -6.40 -9.78 -25.12
C SER A 58 -6.95 -11.14 -25.46
N ASP A 59 -8.20 -11.40 -25.07
CA ASP A 59 -8.91 -12.62 -25.42
C ASP A 59 -9.67 -12.51 -26.75
N GLY A 60 -9.49 -11.41 -27.49
CA GLY A 60 -10.17 -11.15 -28.77
C GLY A 60 -11.55 -10.52 -28.64
N SER A 61 -12.12 -10.41 -27.46
CA SER A 61 -13.41 -9.75 -27.25
C SER A 61 -13.29 -8.23 -27.32
N ALA A 62 -14.41 -7.51 -27.56
CA ALA A 62 -14.45 -6.07 -27.68
C ALA A 62 -13.99 -5.31 -26.42
N ARG A 63 -13.95 -5.97 -25.26
CA ARG A 63 -13.46 -5.49 -23.96
C ARG A 63 -12.42 -6.39 -23.33
N GLY A 64 -11.86 -7.33 -24.09
CA GLY A 64 -10.94 -8.37 -23.64
C GLY A 64 -9.50 -7.93 -23.44
N ILE A 65 -9.22 -6.61 -23.39
CA ILE A 65 -7.87 -6.11 -23.11
C ILE A 65 -7.61 -6.32 -21.62
N GLN A 66 -6.57 -7.06 -21.29
CA GLN A 66 -6.07 -7.24 -19.93
C GLN A 66 -4.64 -6.71 -19.86
N ILE A 67 -4.33 -5.93 -18.86
CA ILE A 67 -2.94 -5.49 -18.63
C ILE A 67 -2.23 -6.65 -17.92
N THR A 68 -1.05 -7.04 -18.39
CA THR A 68 -0.23 -8.09 -17.75
C THR A 68 0.17 -7.62 -16.35
N GLU A 69 0.08 -8.48 -15.35
CA GLU A 69 0.33 -8.12 -13.94
C GLU A 69 1.73 -7.54 -13.70
N ASP A 70 2.76 -8.03 -14.41
CA ASP A 70 4.12 -7.48 -14.37
C ASP A 70 4.22 -6.01 -14.81
N VAL A 71 3.27 -5.55 -15.62
CA VAL A 71 3.21 -4.17 -16.11
C VAL A 71 2.37 -3.30 -15.19
N LEU A 72 1.40 -3.89 -14.53
CA LEU A 72 0.62 -3.22 -13.49
C LEU A 72 1.50 -2.91 -12.27
N ASP A 73 2.52 -3.71 -11.99
CA ASP A 73 3.40 -3.55 -10.83
C ASP A 73 4.45 -2.44 -10.97
N ARG A 74 4.80 -2.06 -12.22
CA ARG A 74 5.78 -0.99 -12.45
C ARG A 74 5.12 0.39 -12.48
N GLY A 75 4.85 0.96 -11.31
CA GLY A 75 4.38 2.33 -11.14
C GLY A 75 2.89 2.47 -10.84
N GLN A 76 2.22 1.43 -10.37
CA GLN A 76 0.86 1.59 -9.86
C GLN A 76 0.88 2.19 -8.46
N LEU A 77 0.08 3.22 -8.34
CA LEU A 77 -0.29 3.80 -7.06
C LEU A 77 -1.42 2.94 -6.45
N VAL A 78 -1.37 2.75 -5.16
CA VAL A 78 -2.43 2.12 -4.38
C VAL A 78 -2.96 3.15 -3.39
N SER A 79 -4.27 3.22 -3.27
CA SER A 79 -4.92 4.01 -2.23
C SER A 79 -4.88 3.24 -0.93
N VAL A 80 -4.27 3.81 0.10
CA VAL A 80 -4.12 3.24 1.43
C VAL A 80 -4.97 4.07 2.39
N PRO A 81 -6.05 3.52 2.96
CA PRO A 81 -6.89 4.25 3.90
C PRO A 81 -6.11 4.53 5.19
N VAL A 82 -6.22 5.76 5.70
CA VAL A 82 -5.77 6.12 7.04
C VAL A 82 -6.92 5.84 7.99
N VAL A 83 -6.79 4.79 8.80
CA VAL A 83 -7.92 4.29 9.60
C VAL A 83 -7.94 4.82 11.03
N GLY A 84 -6.95 5.61 11.41
CA GLY A 84 -6.92 6.25 12.73
C GLY A 84 -5.52 6.49 13.26
N THR A 85 -5.43 6.67 14.59
CA THR A 85 -4.20 6.99 15.31
C THR A 85 -3.76 5.81 16.17
N ILE A 86 -2.45 5.57 16.24
CA ILE A 86 -1.84 4.53 17.08
C ILE A 86 -0.89 5.16 18.09
N ALA A 87 -0.98 4.75 19.34
CA ALA A 87 -0.05 5.19 20.36
C ALA A 87 1.32 4.56 20.21
N ALA A 88 2.32 5.40 20.06
CA ALA A 88 3.71 5.07 20.30
C ALA A 88 4.12 5.61 21.69
N GLY A 89 3.50 5.10 22.73
CA GLY A 89 3.62 5.52 24.13
C GLY A 89 2.82 4.58 25.01
N GLU A 90 2.11 5.11 26.01
CA GLU A 90 1.09 4.35 26.72
C GLU A 90 -0.04 3.95 25.76
N PRO A 91 -0.60 2.73 25.91
CA PRO A 91 -1.69 2.28 25.09
C PRO A 91 -2.88 3.24 25.16
N ILE A 92 -3.43 3.63 24.01
CA ILE A 92 -4.64 4.46 23.93
C ILE A 92 -5.75 3.67 23.22
N GLU A 93 -7.00 4.00 23.49
CA GLU A 93 -8.10 3.51 22.67
C GLU A 93 -7.84 3.85 21.20
N ALA A 94 -8.08 2.87 20.33
CA ALA A 94 -7.92 3.06 18.88
C ALA A 94 -8.96 4.08 18.40
N ILE A 95 -8.56 5.34 18.30
CA ILE A 95 -9.43 6.41 17.81
C ILE A 95 -9.49 6.30 16.29
N GLN A 96 -10.65 5.92 15.77
CA GLN A 96 -10.95 5.92 14.35
C GLN A 96 -11.40 7.33 13.93
N ILE A 97 -10.46 8.18 13.54
CA ILE A 97 -10.76 9.40 12.80
C ILE A 97 -10.37 9.13 11.36
N PRO A 98 -11.33 8.94 10.44
CA PRO A 98 -11.01 8.77 9.04
C PRO A 98 -10.31 10.03 8.52
N GLU A 99 -9.11 9.85 8.01
CA GLU A 99 -8.37 10.87 7.25
C GLU A 99 -8.43 10.53 5.75
N ASP A 100 -8.08 11.49 4.91
CA ASP A 100 -7.95 11.23 3.47
C ASP A 100 -6.93 10.11 3.21
N PRO A 101 -7.23 9.20 2.28
CA PRO A 101 -6.34 8.10 1.98
C PRO A 101 -5.03 8.61 1.35
N VAL A 102 -3.92 7.98 1.69
CA VAL A 102 -2.64 8.27 1.03
C VAL A 102 -2.47 7.42 -0.23
N ILE A 103 -1.92 8.03 -1.27
CA ILE A 103 -1.66 7.36 -2.55
C ILE A 103 -0.18 7.00 -2.60
N LEU A 104 0.12 5.70 -2.62
CA LEU A 104 1.49 5.19 -2.54
C LEU A 104 1.81 4.24 -3.71
N PRO A 105 3.09 4.12 -4.10
CA PRO A 105 3.52 3.06 -5.00
C PRO A 105 3.25 1.68 -4.39
N LYS A 106 2.91 0.68 -5.19
CA LYS A 106 2.73 -0.72 -4.74
C LYS A 106 3.99 -1.31 -4.07
N SER A 107 5.16 -0.75 -4.36
CA SER A 107 6.40 -1.11 -3.67
C SER A 107 6.40 -0.71 -2.20
N ALA A 108 5.70 0.38 -1.85
CA ALA A 108 5.59 0.90 -0.48
C ALA A 108 4.38 0.33 0.28
N ALA A 109 3.33 -0.10 -0.43
CA ALA A 109 2.13 -0.69 0.18
C ALA A 109 1.53 -1.79 -0.70
N ARG A 110 1.09 -2.89 -0.10
CA ARG A 110 0.40 -3.99 -0.77
C ARG A 110 -1.11 -3.77 -0.75
N PRO A 111 -1.88 -4.36 -1.68
CA PRO A 111 -3.34 -4.36 -1.60
C PRO A 111 -3.82 -4.87 -0.24
N GLY A 112 -4.81 -4.18 0.34
CA GLY A 112 -5.33 -4.45 1.67
C GLY A 112 -4.53 -3.86 2.83
N ALA A 113 -3.42 -3.14 2.55
CA ALA A 113 -2.72 -2.36 3.56
C ALA A 113 -3.58 -1.19 4.04
N PHE A 114 -3.35 -0.79 5.28
CA PHE A 114 -3.92 0.42 5.88
C PHE A 114 -2.83 1.25 6.55
N ALA A 115 -3.11 2.50 6.81
CA ALA A 115 -2.19 3.41 7.49
C ALA A 115 -2.74 3.83 8.86
N LEU A 116 -1.82 4.07 9.78
CA LEU A 116 -2.11 4.64 11.10
C LEU A 116 -1.19 5.82 11.34
N ARG A 117 -1.72 6.89 11.92
CA ARG A 117 -0.92 8.03 12.38
C ARG A 117 -0.30 7.71 13.73
N VAL A 118 1.00 7.87 13.84
CA VAL A 118 1.75 7.63 15.06
C VAL A 118 1.58 8.80 16.03
N ARG A 119 1.35 8.50 17.31
CA ARG A 119 1.43 9.45 18.41
C ARG A 119 2.44 8.98 19.45
N GLY A 120 3.35 9.89 19.81
CA GLY A 120 4.36 9.66 20.85
C GLY A 120 5.70 9.20 20.29
N SER A 121 6.62 8.84 21.19
CA SER A 121 8.06 8.71 20.89
C SER A 121 8.63 7.31 21.18
N SER A 122 7.81 6.29 21.43
CA SER A 122 8.34 4.98 21.84
C SER A 122 9.09 4.20 20.75
N MET A 123 9.07 4.69 19.52
CA MET A 123 9.73 4.06 18.37
C MET A 123 10.76 4.99 17.72
N ILE A 124 11.22 6.01 18.46
CA ILE A 124 12.12 7.05 17.94
C ILE A 124 13.47 6.50 17.46
N ASP A 125 14.01 5.49 18.13
CA ASP A 125 15.30 4.87 17.77
C ASP A 125 15.17 4.01 16.48
N ASP A 126 13.95 3.66 16.08
CA ASP A 126 13.62 3.07 14.78
C ASP A 126 13.23 4.13 13.75
N HIS A 127 13.48 5.42 14.05
CA HIS A 127 13.15 6.57 13.20
C HIS A 127 11.66 6.74 12.89
N ILE A 128 10.78 6.17 13.72
CA ILE A 128 9.33 6.40 13.67
C ILE A 128 8.99 7.48 14.68
N LEU A 129 8.60 8.65 14.18
CA LEU A 129 8.36 9.84 14.99
C LEU A 129 6.87 10.13 15.16
N ASP A 130 6.56 10.99 16.11
CA ASP A 130 5.21 11.54 16.26
C ASP A 130 4.75 12.22 14.96
N GLY A 131 3.49 11.97 14.56
CA GLY A 131 2.91 12.46 13.31
C GLY A 131 3.19 11.63 12.06
N ASP A 132 4.13 10.67 12.08
CA ASP A 132 4.36 9.77 10.95
C ASP A 132 3.13 8.93 10.62
N LEU A 133 3.00 8.53 9.35
CA LEU A 133 2.08 7.49 8.93
C LEU A 133 2.83 6.17 8.78
N VAL A 134 2.44 5.15 9.53
CA VAL A 134 2.95 3.79 9.38
C VAL A 134 2.01 2.98 8.50
N ILE A 135 2.57 2.34 7.47
CA ILE A 135 1.83 1.49 6.55
C ILE A 135 1.86 0.07 7.07
N ILE A 136 0.69 -0.48 7.29
CA ILE A 136 0.49 -1.78 7.94
C ILE A 136 0.02 -2.81 6.91
N LYS A 137 0.74 -3.92 6.84
CA LYS A 137 0.27 -5.13 6.17
C LYS A 137 -0.54 -5.96 7.16
N PRO A 138 -1.84 -6.21 6.93
CA PRO A 138 -2.64 -7.06 7.81
C PRO A 138 -2.05 -8.47 7.88
N GLN A 139 -1.77 -8.93 9.08
CA GLN A 139 -1.37 -10.32 9.35
C GLN A 139 -1.46 -10.60 10.85
N GLN A 140 -1.67 -11.86 11.22
CA GLN A 140 -1.85 -12.27 12.62
C GLN A 140 -0.55 -12.72 13.30
N LEU A 141 0.50 -12.95 12.54
CA LEU A 141 1.78 -13.43 13.03
C LEU A 141 2.91 -12.52 12.54
N VAL A 142 3.87 -12.28 13.43
CA VAL A 142 5.11 -11.55 13.13
C VAL A 142 6.30 -12.31 13.71
N ALA A 143 7.45 -12.18 13.08
CA ALA A 143 8.70 -12.72 13.61
C ALA A 143 9.20 -11.86 14.79
N ASN A 144 10.06 -12.46 15.63
CA ASN A 144 10.67 -11.73 16.73
C ASN A 144 11.49 -10.54 16.20
N GLY A 145 11.29 -9.39 16.84
CA GLY A 145 11.94 -8.14 16.47
C GLY A 145 11.22 -7.31 15.41
N GLU A 146 10.18 -7.85 14.76
CA GLU A 146 9.38 -7.08 13.82
C GLU A 146 8.51 -6.04 14.52
N ILE A 147 8.33 -4.90 13.85
CA ILE A 147 7.46 -3.82 14.33
C ILE A 147 6.03 -4.13 13.93
N ALA A 148 5.13 -4.16 14.90
CA ALA A 148 3.73 -4.53 14.67
C ALA A 148 2.76 -3.66 15.47
N VAL A 149 1.54 -3.58 14.97
CA VAL A 149 0.38 -3.09 15.70
C VAL A 149 -0.17 -4.26 16.52
N ALA A 150 -0.11 -4.11 17.82
CA ALA A 150 -0.61 -5.07 18.80
C ALA A 150 -1.83 -4.50 19.54
N LEU A 151 -2.91 -5.27 19.57
CA LEU A 151 -4.10 -5.00 20.37
C LEU A 151 -3.98 -5.81 21.66
N LEU A 152 -4.10 -5.14 22.80
CA LEU A 152 -4.05 -5.73 24.13
C LEU A 152 -5.44 -6.19 24.58
N ASP A 153 -5.51 -6.94 25.69
CA ASP A 153 -6.77 -7.50 26.21
C ASP A 153 -7.79 -6.42 26.65
N ASP A 154 -7.33 -5.20 26.95
CA ASP A 154 -8.14 -4.03 27.29
C ASP A 154 -8.63 -3.23 26.06
N ASN A 155 -8.48 -3.79 24.85
CA ASN A 155 -8.75 -3.14 23.57
C ASN A 155 -7.88 -1.90 23.26
N THR A 156 -6.80 -1.70 24.01
CA THR A 156 -5.83 -0.67 23.66
C THR A 156 -4.88 -1.16 22.58
N ALA A 157 -4.51 -0.27 21.66
CA ALA A 157 -3.59 -0.58 20.57
C ALA A 157 -2.23 0.10 20.79
N THR A 158 -1.16 -0.58 20.44
CA THR A 158 0.20 -0.03 20.55
C THR A 158 1.09 -0.48 19.40
N LEU A 159 2.09 0.35 19.09
CA LEU A 159 3.14 0.08 18.10
C LEU A 159 4.44 -0.24 18.81
N LYS A 160 4.95 -1.48 18.67
CA LYS A 160 6.17 -1.96 19.33
C LYS A 160 6.90 -3.00 18.49
N ARG A 161 8.15 -3.30 18.82
CA ARG A 161 8.80 -4.54 18.41
C ARG A 161 8.25 -5.69 19.26
N VAL A 162 7.85 -6.76 18.60
CA VAL A 162 7.23 -7.93 19.24
C VAL A 162 8.27 -9.03 19.40
N TYR A 163 8.38 -9.58 20.61
CA TYR A 163 9.22 -10.75 20.91
C TYR A 163 8.39 -11.79 21.66
N ARG A 164 8.27 -12.99 21.10
CA ARG A 164 7.64 -14.13 21.77
C ARG A 164 8.68 -14.86 22.61
N GLU A 165 8.52 -14.81 23.92
CA GLU A 165 9.35 -15.53 24.90
C GLU A 165 8.63 -16.81 25.35
N LYS A 166 9.29 -17.68 26.13
CA LYS A 166 8.75 -18.99 26.52
C LYS A 166 7.41 -18.92 27.28
N THR A 167 7.22 -17.92 28.14
CA THR A 167 6.04 -17.78 28.99
C THR A 167 5.25 -16.48 28.83
N ARG A 168 5.76 -15.54 27.99
CA ARG A 168 5.18 -14.21 27.84
C ARG A 168 5.54 -13.62 26.48
N ILE A 169 4.93 -12.51 26.17
CA ILE A 169 5.25 -11.71 24.98
C ILE A 169 5.82 -10.38 25.46
N ARG A 170 6.98 -10.00 24.95
CA ARG A 170 7.61 -8.71 25.21
C ARG A 170 7.30 -7.76 24.06
N LEU A 171 6.73 -6.64 24.42
CA LEU A 171 6.52 -5.49 23.54
C LEU A 171 7.63 -4.47 23.85
N GLN A 172 8.63 -4.41 22.96
CA GLN A 172 9.82 -3.62 23.15
C GLN A 172 9.69 -2.27 22.46
N PRO A 173 9.75 -1.15 23.20
CA PRO A 173 9.94 0.17 22.59
C PRO A 173 11.28 0.26 21.88
N ALA A 174 11.36 1.00 20.80
CA ALA A 174 12.60 1.51 20.23
C ALA A 174 12.83 2.93 20.77
N ASN A 175 13.02 3.01 22.06
CA ASN A 175 13.35 4.23 22.82
C ASN A 175 14.05 3.82 24.11
N VAL A 176 15.31 4.20 24.26
CA VAL A 176 16.18 3.82 25.39
C VAL A 176 15.65 4.30 26.75
N THR A 177 14.79 5.33 26.76
CA THR A 177 14.21 5.86 28.00
C THR A 177 12.95 5.10 28.44
N MET A 178 12.43 4.20 27.61
CA MET A 178 11.18 3.49 27.87
C MET A 178 11.42 2.01 28.20
N ARG A 179 10.66 1.49 29.17
CA ARG A 179 10.73 0.09 29.56
C ARG A 179 9.84 -0.77 28.66
N PRO A 180 10.22 -2.06 28.43
CA PRO A 180 9.37 -3.01 27.71
C PRO A 180 8.11 -3.34 28.51
N LEU A 181 7.01 -3.58 27.80
CA LEU A 181 5.77 -4.10 28.34
C LEU A 181 5.73 -5.63 28.15
N PHE A 182 5.35 -6.35 29.20
CA PHE A 182 5.19 -7.80 29.16
C PHE A 182 3.72 -8.19 29.31
N VAL A 183 3.22 -8.97 28.34
CA VAL A 183 1.84 -9.45 28.34
C VAL A 183 1.78 -10.96 28.15
N LYS A 184 0.70 -11.60 28.61
CA LYS A 184 0.47 -13.04 28.39
C LYS A 184 -0.18 -13.30 27.04
N ARG A 185 -1.01 -12.38 26.56
CA ARG A 185 -1.78 -12.48 25.32
C ARG A 185 -1.79 -11.14 24.62
N LEU A 186 -1.90 -11.18 23.30
CA LEU A 186 -2.19 -10.03 22.47
C LEU A 186 -2.70 -10.51 21.10
N LYS A 187 -3.36 -9.62 20.37
CA LYS A 187 -3.77 -9.86 18.99
C LYS A 187 -2.94 -8.96 18.07
N ILE A 188 -2.20 -9.55 17.14
CA ILE A 188 -1.51 -8.78 16.10
C ILE A 188 -2.54 -8.36 15.05
N GLN A 189 -2.58 -7.05 14.73
CA GLN A 189 -3.40 -6.49 13.66
C GLN A 189 -2.65 -6.45 12.33
N GLY A 190 -1.33 -6.29 12.40
CA GLY A 190 -0.49 -6.29 11.22
C GLY A 190 0.95 -5.86 11.53
N LYS A 191 1.78 -5.98 10.50
CA LYS A 191 3.20 -5.63 10.51
C LYS A 191 3.42 -4.29 9.81
N VAL A 192 4.30 -3.44 10.35
CA VAL A 192 4.79 -2.25 9.65
C VAL A 192 5.64 -2.65 8.45
N THR A 193 5.32 -2.11 7.30
CA THR A 193 6.06 -2.33 6.06
C THR A 193 6.76 -1.07 5.55
N SER A 194 6.23 0.11 5.87
CA SER A 194 6.77 1.39 5.43
C SER A 194 6.40 2.49 6.42
N VAL A 195 7.19 3.54 6.45
CA VAL A 195 6.93 4.77 7.20
C VAL A 195 6.88 5.91 6.19
N LEU A 196 5.88 6.77 6.30
CA LEU A 196 5.71 7.96 5.48
C LEU A 196 5.69 9.18 6.39
N ARG A 197 6.60 10.11 6.15
CA ARG A 197 6.64 11.41 6.82
C ARG A 197 6.29 12.51 5.84
N LEU A 198 5.26 13.26 6.18
CA LEU A 198 4.82 14.41 5.41
C LEU A 198 5.33 15.68 6.14
N HIS A 199 6.15 16.46 5.46
CA HIS A 199 6.51 17.78 5.93
C HIS A 199 5.43 18.76 5.46
N GLN A 200 4.71 19.35 6.39
CA GLN A 200 3.81 20.47 6.07
C GLN A 200 4.68 21.69 5.80
N SER A 201 4.48 22.29 4.64
CA SER A 201 5.12 23.55 4.22
C SER A 201 4.48 24.71 4.95
#